data_a781e6a2b39b9609b903ffc0e13611ee
#
_entry.id   a781e6a2b39b9609b903ffc0e13611ee
#
_cell.length_a   1.000
_cell.length_b   1.000
_cell.length_c   1.000
_cell.angle_alpha   90.00
_cell.angle_beta   90.00
_cell.angle_gamma   90.00
#
_symmetry.space_group_name_H-M   'P 1'
#
loop_
_entity.id
_entity.type
_entity.pdbx_description
1 polymer ?
#
loop_
_entity_poly.entity_id
_entity_poly.type
_entity_poly.pdbx_seq_one_letter_code
_entity_poly.pdbx_strand_id
1 'polypeptide(L)'
;MNDSPKISVVVLAAGRSTRMGTSKLSLPWADTSVIGSVCQKFHANGVENIIVVLGGYAEEVHNALRRLEFYRNITIRVNADPIHTEMIDSMRIGLTGISNESSHVFIALGDNPQVSKEVITEMIDLRKSAPIIIPSFQMRRGHPWLVSRALLGSLLAVPAGKTMRDWLNEHAAEITYLKADRSVLMDLDTPQDYNADNLA
;
A
#
# COMPACT_ATOMS: atom_id res chain seq x y z
N MET A 1 26.02 14.18 -3.67
CA MET A 1 25.18 13.28 -2.84
C MET A 1 23.78 13.36 -3.39
N ASN A 2 23.18 12.22 -3.74
CA ASN A 2 21.84 12.23 -4.33
C ASN A 2 20.83 12.56 -3.22
N ASP A 3 20.32 13.79 -3.22
CA ASP A 3 19.40 14.33 -2.19
C ASP A 3 17.94 13.90 -2.46
N SER A 4 17.78 12.75 -3.12
CA SER A 4 16.45 12.16 -3.34
C SER A 4 15.90 11.69 -1.98
N PRO A 5 14.68 12.10 -1.62
CA PRO A 5 14.10 11.72 -0.35
C PRO A 5 13.94 10.21 -0.28
N LYS A 6 14.52 9.59 0.73
CA LYS A 6 14.26 8.17 0.98
C LYS A 6 12.82 8.01 1.47
N ILE A 7 12.06 7.20 0.75
CA ILE A 7 10.66 6.89 1.02
C ILE A 7 10.54 5.37 1.14
N SER A 8 9.77 4.91 2.12
CA SER A 8 9.39 3.50 2.24
C SER A 8 7.95 3.30 1.78
N VAL A 9 7.58 2.07 1.46
CA VAL A 9 6.17 1.67 1.29
C VAL A 9 5.85 0.45 2.13
N VAL A 10 4.72 0.49 2.83
CA VAL A 10 4.08 -0.67 3.46
C VAL A 10 2.90 -1.08 2.57
N VAL A 11 3.01 -2.26 1.97
CA VAL A 11 1.96 -2.86 1.14
C VAL A 11 1.18 -3.86 2.01
N LEU A 12 -0.08 -3.57 2.28
CA LEU A 12 -0.97 -4.40 3.08
C LEU A 12 -1.55 -5.51 2.21
N ALA A 13 -1.10 -6.73 2.44
CA ALA A 13 -1.41 -7.93 1.67
C ALA A 13 -1.87 -9.10 2.58
N ALA A 14 -2.33 -8.80 3.80
CA ALA A 14 -2.77 -9.80 4.77
C ALA A 14 -4.25 -10.20 4.61
N GLY A 15 -4.98 -9.65 3.65
CA GLY A 15 -6.38 -9.95 3.38
C GLY A 15 -6.59 -11.42 3.00
N ARG A 16 -7.79 -11.94 3.30
CA ARG A 16 -8.10 -13.39 3.25
C ARG A 16 -8.56 -13.91 1.89
N SER A 17 -8.82 -13.07 0.91
CA SER A 17 -9.34 -13.46 -0.44
C SER A 17 -10.45 -14.53 -0.43
N THR A 18 -11.29 -14.57 0.63
CA THR A 18 -12.24 -15.65 0.90
C THR A 18 -13.27 -15.87 -0.20
N ARG A 19 -13.57 -14.82 -0.98
CA ARG A 19 -14.57 -14.86 -2.08
C ARG A 19 -14.02 -15.46 -3.36
N MET A 20 -12.70 -15.57 -3.52
CA MET A 20 -12.05 -16.02 -4.75
C MET A 20 -11.52 -17.46 -4.69
N GLY A 21 -11.53 -18.11 -3.53
CA GLY A 21 -11.03 -19.47 -3.34
C GLY A 21 -9.51 -19.66 -3.51
N THR A 22 -8.83 -18.65 -4.05
CA THR A 22 -7.36 -18.58 -4.22
C THR A 22 -6.88 -17.19 -3.80
N SER A 23 -5.58 -17.02 -3.66
CA SER A 23 -5.02 -15.70 -3.39
C SER A 23 -5.19 -14.80 -4.61
N LYS A 24 -6.11 -13.80 -4.56
CA LYS A 24 -6.24 -12.80 -5.63
C LYS A 24 -4.93 -12.07 -5.92
N LEU A 25 -4.05 -11.94 -4.93
CA LEU A 25 -2.79 -11.21 -5.02
C LEU A 25 -1.74 -11.92 -5.87
N SER A 26 -1.81 -13.26 -5.98
CA SER A 26 -0.91 -14.07 -6.81
C SER A 26 -1.42 -14.28 -8.23
N LEU A 27 -2.66 -13.87 -8.56
CA LEU A 27 -3.20 -13.96 -9.90
C LEU A 27 -2.38 -13.14 -10.90
N PRO A 28 -2.30 -13.57 -12.18
CA PRO A 28 -1.64 -12.82 -13.24
C PRO A 28 -2.21 -11.41 -13.41
N TRP A 29 -1.34 -10.42 -13.61
CA TRP A 29 -1.71 -9.03 -13.89
C TRP A 29 -0.63 -8.40 -14.75
N ALA A 30 -0.99 -7.98 -15.97
CA ALA A 30 -0.05 -7.54 -16.99
C ALA A 30 1.12 -8.55 -17.15
N ASP A 31 2.35 -8.13 -16.99
CA ASP A 31 3.57 -8.93 -17.10
C ASP A 31 3.98 -9.66 -15.80
N THR A 32 3.22 -9.53 -14.72
CA THR A 32 3.55 -10.08 -13.40
C THR A 32 2.31 -10.65 -12.67
N SER A 33 2.16 -10.36 -11.39
CA SER A 33 1.00 -10.67 -10.56
C SER A 33 0.36 -9.39 -10.03
N VAL A 34 -0.85 -9.47 -9.48
CA VAL A 34 -1.54 -8.35 -8.84
C VAL A 34 -0.62 -7.64 -7.85
N ILE A 35 -0.05 -8.38 -6.89
CA ILE A 35 0.87 -7.81 -5.89
C ILE A 35 2.19 -7.33 -6.52
N GLY A 36 2.67 -8.04 -7.53
CA GLY A 36 3.87 -7.68 -8.29
C GLY A 36 3.70 -6.33 -8.97
N SER A 37 2.57 -6.10 -9.64
CA SER A 37 2.25 -4.83 -10.29
C SER A 37 2.21 -3.65 -9.31
N VAL A 38 1.63 -3.85 -8.11
CA VAL A 38 1.66 -2.83 -7.06
C VAL A 38 3.10 -2.50 -6.67
N CYS A 39 3.93 -3.51 -6.38
CA CYS A 39 5.33 -3.30 -5.98
C CYS A 39 6.17 -2.66 -7.11
N GLN A 40 5.96 -3.06 -8.38
CA GLN A 40 6.67 -2.50 -9.54
C GLN A 40 6.48 -0.99 -9.66
N LYS A 41 5.26 -0.49 -9.42
CA LYS A 41 4.96 0.94 -9.53
C LYS A 41 5.69 1.78 -8.48
N PHE A 42 5.81 1.28 -7.26
CA PHE A 42 6.62 1.94 -6.24
C PHE A 42 8.11 1.88 -6.57
N HIS A 43 8.61 0.72 -6.99
CA HIS A 43 10.00 0.56 -7.39
C HIS A 43 10.37 1.47 -8.57
N ALA A 44 9.52 1.56 -9.59
CA ALA A 44 9.68 2.44 -10.75
C ALA A 44 9.69 3.94 -10.39
N ASN A 45 9.14 4.31 -9.23
CA ASN A 45 9.19 5.66 -8.66
C ASN A 45 10.36 5.85 -7.66
N GLY A 46 11.35 4.96 -7.64
CA GLY A 46 12.54 5.07 -6.81
C GLY A 46 12.32 4.71 -5.33
N VAL A 47 11.19 4.07 -4.99
CA VAL A 47 10.96 3.55 -3.64
C VAL A 47 11.67 2.21 -3.52
N GLU A 48 12.83 2.19 -2.86
CA GLU A 48 13.68 1.00 -2.73
C GLU A 48 13.38 0.17 -1.48
N ASN A 49 12.78 0.74 -0.45
CA ASN A 49 12.38 0.03 0.76
C ASN A 49 10.90 -0.33 0.69
N ILE A 50 10.60 -1.55 0.23
CA ILE A 50 9.25 -2.07 0.04
C ILE A 50 8.98 -3.13 1.10
N ILE A 51 8.03 -2.91 1.98
CA ILE A 51 7.62 -3.86 3.01
C ILE A 51 6.26 -4.44 2.59
N VAL A 52 6.18 -5.76 2.43
CA VAL A 52 4.91 -6.44 2.14
C VAL A 52 4.47 -7.23 3.35
N VAL A 53 3.27 -6.92 3.86
CA VAL A 53 2.70 -7.62 5.02
C VAL A 53 1.74 -8.69 4.52
N LEU A 54 2.13 -9.94 4.65
CA LEU A 54 1.38 -11.13 4.22
C LEU A 54 0.50 -11.68 5.34
N GLY A 55 -0.50 -12.48 4.96
CA GLY A 55 -1.44 -13.13 5.87
C GLY A 55 -1.82 -14.54 5.42
N GLY A 56 -3.10 -14.82 5.21
CA GLY A 56 -3.63 -16.16 5.00
C GLY A 56 -3.08 -16.95 3.81
N TYR A 57 -2.54 -16.31 2.78
CA TYR A 57 -1.95 -16.94 1.58
C TYR A 57 -0.47 -16.56 1.43
N ALA A 58 0.24 -16.47 2.55
CA ALA A 58 1.60 -15.94 2.59
C ALA A 58 2.56 -16.61 1.61
N GLU A 59 2.52 -17.95 1.51
CA GLU A 59 3.43 -18.70 0.63
C GLU A 59 3.20 -18.41 -0.86
N GLU A 60 1.94 -18.43 -1.31
CA GLU A 60 1.60 -18.17 -2.71
C GLU A 60 2.01 -16.74 -3.13
N VAL A 61 1.68 -15.77 -2.29
CA VAL A 61 2.00 -14.35 -2.55
C VAL A 61 3.52 -14.14 -2.50
N HIS A 62 4.21 -14.76 -1.55
CA HIS A 62 5.67 -14.70 -1.48
C HIS A 62 6.34 -15.29 -2.72
N ASN A 63 5.83 -16.41 -3.23
CA ASN A 63 6.35 -17.03 -4.46
C ASN A 63 6.13 -16.14 -5.69
N ALA A 64 5.02 -15.40 -5.76
CA ALA A 64 4.80 -14.41 -6.80
C ALA A 64 5.81 -13.25 -6.73
N LEU A 65 6.06 -12.73 -5.53
CA LEU A 65 7.04 -11.65 -5.31
C LEU A 65 8.48 -12.06 -5.62
N ARG A 66 8.87 -13.32 -5.35
CA ARG A 66 10.24 -13.83 -5.64
C ARG A 66 10.61 -13.78 -7.12
N ARG A 67 9.65 -13.67 -8.02
CA ARG A 67 9.87 -13.58 -9.48
C ARG A 67 10.24 -12.18 -9.94
N LEU A 68 10.12 -11.17 -9.07
CA LEU A 68 10.46 -9.79 -9.41
C LEU A 68 11.98 -9.58 -9.42
N GLU A 69 12.50 -8.91 -10.44
CA GLU A 69 13.93 -8.62 -10.57
C GLU A 69 14.49 -7.82 -9.37
N PHE A 70 13.65 -6.96 -8.79
CA PHE A 70 13.98 -6.14 -7.62
C PHE A 70 13.56 -6.78 -6.28
N TYR A 71 13.33 -8.09 -6.24
CA TYR A 71 12.90 -8.77 -5.01
C TYR A 71 13.80 -8.48 -3.79
N ARG A 72 15.10 -8.24 -4.00
CA ARG A 72 16.05 -7.84 -2.94
C ARG A 72 15.65 -6.56 -2.20
N ASN A 73 14.83 -5.70 -2.81
CA ASN A 73 14.29 -4.47 -2.22
C ASN A 73 13.03 -4.73 -1.39
N ILE A 74 12.53 -5.98 -1.38
CA ILE A 74 11.27 -6.35 -0.70
C ILE A 74 11.60 -7.04 0.63
N THR A 75 11.06 -6.48 1.70
CA THR A 75 11.06 -7.09 3.03
C THR A 75 9.70 -7.70 3.31
N ILE A 76 9.66 -9.00 3.58
CA ILE A 76 8.42 -9.69 3.96
C ILE A 76 8.22 -9.59 5.47
N ARG A 77 7.01 -9.27 5.86
CA ARG A 77 6.47 -9.39 7.21
C ARG A 77 5.22 -10.27 7.17
N VAL A 78 4.94 -10.99 8.23
CA VAL A 78 3.78 -11.89 8.30
C VAL A 78 2.91 -11.46 9.47
N ASN A 79 1.63 -11.20 9.19
CA ASN A 79 0.60 -11.16 10.20
C ASN A 79 0.16 -12.61 10.47
N ALA A 80 0.52 -13.13 11.64
CA ALA A 80 0.27 -14.52 12.01
C ALA A 80 -1.21 -14.80 12.31
N ASP A 81 -1.99 -13.77 12.61
CA ASP A 81 -3.42 -13.89 12.94
C ASP A 81 -4.29 -12.91 12.13
N PRO A 82 -4.35 -13.05 10.79
CA PRO A 82 -5.10 -12.14 9.92
C PRO A 82 -6.63 -12.29 10.07
N ILE A 83 -7.08 -13.21 10.92
CA ILE A 83 -8.51 -13.49 11.16
C ILE A 83 -9.06 -12.61 12.27
N HIS A 84 -8.27 -12.42 13.33
CA HIS A 84 -8.70 -11.71 14.54
C HIS A 84 -8.05 -10.33 14.66
N THR A 85 -7.25 -9.92 13.66
CA THR A 85 -6.60 -8.61 13.62
C THR A 85 -7.20 -7.71 12.54
N GLU A 86 -7.12 -6.42 12.77
CA GLU A 86 -7.58 -5.38 11.86
C GLU A 86 -6.48 -4.96 10.87
N MET A 87 -6.85 -4.19 9.84
CA MET A 87 -5.89 -3.61 8.88
C MET A 87 -4.78 -2.81 9.58
N ILE A 88 -5.12 -2.12 10.67
CA ILE A 88 -4.18 -1.32 11.47
C ILE A 88 -3.07 -2.18 12.10
N ASP A 89 -3.37 -3.42 12.47
CA ASP A 89 -2.37 -4.32 13.05
C ASP A 89 -1.37 -4.79 11.99
N SER A 90 -1.85 -5.09 10.78
CA SER A 90 -0.98 -5.36 9.64
C SER A 90 -0.11 -4.15 9.30
N MET A 91 -0.66 -2.94 9.35
CA MET A 91 0.10 -1.71 9.14
C MET A 91 1.19 -1.55 10.22
N ARG A 92 0.88 -1.79 11.50
CA ARG A 92 1.88 -1.75 12.59
C ARG A 92 3.03 -2.73 12.35
N ILE A 93 2.71 -3.97 11.95
CA ILE A 93 3.71 -4.99 11.59
C ILE A 93 4.60 -4.47 10.44
N GLY A 94 4.01 -3.88 9.40
CA GLY A 94 4.73 -3.33 8.27
C GLY A 94 5.67 -2.18 8.66
N LEU A 95 5.24 -1.29 9.52
CA LEU A 95 6.04 -0.15 9.98
C LEU A 95 7.31 -0.54 10.74
N THR A 96 7.40 -1.78 11.27
CA THR A 96 8.65 -2.27 11.88
C THR A 96 9.77 -2.51 10.87
N GLY A 97 9.45 -2.58 9.58
CA GLY A 97 10.42 -2.84 8.49
C GLY A 97 10.88 -1.59 7.73
N ILE A 98 10.35 -0.41 8.04
CA ILE A 98 10.72 0.81 7.32
C ILE A 98 12.15 1.26 7.62
N SER A 99 12.81 1.85 6.63
CA SER A 99 14.14 2.42 6.80
C SER A 99 14.10 3.60 7.78
N ASN A 100 15.10 3.69 8.67
CA ASN A 100 15.27 4.83 9.58
C ASN A 100 15.53 6.15 8.85
N GLU A 101 15.98 6.10 7.62
CA GLU A 101 16.26 7.27 6.77
C GLU A 101 15.03 7.74 5.98
N SER A 102 13.92 6.98 6.00
CA SER A 102 12.71 7.36 5.27
C SER A 102 12.05 8.59 5.91
N SER A 103 11.87 9.63 5.12
CA SER A 103 11.19 10.86 5.52
C SER A 103 9.66 10.71 5.48
N HIS A 104 9.16 9.83 4.60
CA HIS A 104 7.75 9.54 4.40
C HIS A 104 7.55 8.05 4.17
N VAL A 105 6.33 7.58 4.41
CA VAL A 105 5.94 6.20 4.19
C VAL A 105 4.64 6.15 3.42
N PHE A 106 4.61 5.41 2.30
CA PHE A 106 3.37 5.02 1.67
C PHE A 106 2.70 3.89 2.44
N ILE A 107 1.38 3.97 2.56
CA ILE A 107 0.51 2.87 3.01
C ILE A 107 -0.37 2.50 1.84
N ALA A 108 -0.11 1.35 1.24
CA ALA A 108 -0.74 0.88 0.02
C ALA A 108 -1.50 -0.43 0.25
N LEU A 109 -2.53 -0.66 -0.56
CA LEU A 109 -3.25 -1.93 -0.59
C LEU A 109 -2.64 -2.84 -1.66
N GLY A 110 -2.45 -4.12 -1.35
CA GLY A 110 -1.85 -5.10 -2.26
C GLY A 110 -2.76 -5.50 -3.42
N ASP A 111 -4.04 -5.16 -3.35
CA ASP A 111 -5.09 -5.47 -4.33
C ASP A 111 -5.55 -4.25 -5.14
N ASN A 112 -4.73 -3.19 -5.19
CA ASN A 112 -4.96 -1.97 -5.97
C ASN A 112 -3.97 -1.85 -7.16
N PRO A 113 -3.88 -2.81 -8.07
CA PRO A 113 -2.91 -2.77 -9.17
C PRO A 113 -3.26 -1.71 -10.22
N GLN A 114 -4.46 -1.13 -10.22
CA GLN A 114 -4.92 -0.12 -11.17
C GLN A 114 -4.32 1.27 -10.90
N VAL A 115 -3.91 1.56 -9.67
CA VAL A 115 -3.29 2.85 -9.34
C VAL A 115 -2.08 3.09 -10.23
N SER A 116 -2.06 4.20 -10.95
CA SER A 116 -1.00 4.50 -11.90
C SER A 116 0.29 4.96 -11.20
N LYS A 117 1.43 4.81 -11.89
CA LYS A 117 2.71 5.31 -11.39
C LYS A 117 2.73 6.84 -11.32
N GLU A 118 1.97 7.51 -12.16
CA GLU A 118 1.85 8.96 -12.21
C GLU A 118 1.24 9.50 -10.92
N VAL A 119 0.20 8.87 -10.39
CA VAL A 119 -0.37 9.22 -9.07
C VAL A 119 0.70 9.12 -7.98
N ILE A 120 1.52 8.07 -7.98
CA ILE A 120 2.60 7.91 -7.00
C ILE A 120 3.64 9.02 -7.17
N THR A 121 4.02 9.35 -8.42
CA THR A 121 4.96 10.45 -8.73
C THR A 121 4.45 11.78 -8.17
N GLU A 122 3.20 12.14 -8.48
CA GLU A 122 2.59 13.39 -8.03
C GLU A 122 2.48 13.46 -6.50
N MET A 123 2.17 12.34 -5.83
CA MET A 123 2.17 12.28 -4.36
C MET A 123 3.57 12.52 -3.78
N ILE A 124 4.61 11.96 -4.41
CA ILE A 124 6.01 12.18 -3.99
C ILE A 124 6.37 13.67 -4.15
N ASP A 125 5.95 14.31 -5.22
CA ASP A 125 6.22 15.72 -5.46
C ASP A 125 5.51 16.63 -4.43
N LEU A 126 4.29 16.26 -4.05
CA LEU A 126 3.51 16.97 -3.04
C LEU A 126 3.98 16.74 -1.59
N ARG A 127 4.90 15.81 -1.31
CA ARG A 127 5.29 15.39 0.05
C ARG A 127 5.70 16.52 1.01
N LYS A 128 6.14 17.66 0.48
CA LYS A 128 6.53 18.84 1.28
C LYS A 128 5.35 19.79 1.56
N SER A 129 4.20 19.58 0.92
CA SER A 129 3.05 20.48 1.06
C SER A 129 2.20 20.22 2.29
N ALA A 130 2.20 18.95 2.77
CA ALA A 130 1.47 18.56 3.98
C ALA A 130 2.02 17.25 4.57
N PRO A 131 1.78 17.00 5.88
CA PRO A 131 2.20 15.76 6.52
C PRO A 131 1.51 14.51 5.98
N ILE A 132 0.30 14.64 5.42
CA ILE A 132 -0.49 13.54 4.86
C ILE A 132 -0.95 13.92 3.45
N ILE A 133 -0.65 13.07 2.46
CA ILE A 133 -1.15 13.21 1.09
C ILE A 133 -2.05 12.01 0.78
N ILE A 134 -3.27 12.28 0.33
CA ILE A 134 -4.26 11.24 -0.01
C ILE A 134 -4.80 11.50 -1.42
N PRO A 135 -4.73 10.53 -2.34
CA PRO A 135 -5.40 10.67 -3.62
C PRO A 135 -6.92 10.58 -3.42
N SER A 136 -7.66 11.38 -4.16
CA SER A 136 -9.12 11.42 -4.06
C SER A 136 -9.78 11.48 -5.43
N PHE A 137 -10.90 10.77 -5.57
CA PHE A 137 -11.77 10.82 -6.71
C PHE A 137 -13.20 11.14 -6.26
N GLN A 138 -13.80 12.19 -6.82
CA GLN A 138 -15.16 12.64 -6.48
C GLN A 138 -15.37 12.78 -4.95
N MET A 139 -14.44 13.45 -4.26
CA MET A 139 -14.46 13.67 -2.81
C MET A 139 -14.34 12.39 -1.95
N ARG A 140 -14.04 11.25 -2.54
CA ARG A 140 -13.78 9.99 -1.82
C ARG A 140 -12.28 9.79 -1.70
N ARG A 141 -11.82 9.47 -0.49
CA ARG A 141 -10.42 9.15 -0.18
C ARG A 141 -10.05 7.80 -0.78
N GLY A 142 -8.96 7.75 -1.54
CA GLY A 142 -8.40 6.54 -2.13
C GLY A 142 -7.10 6.09 -1.47
N HIS A 143 -6.45 5.12 -2.09
CA HIS A 143 -5.12 4.65 -1.76
C HIS A 143 -4.17 4.85 -2.95
N PRO A 144 -2.83 4.87 -2.68
CA PRO A 144 -2.14 4.77 -1.38
C PRO A 144 -2.21 6.07 -0.57
N TRP A 145 -1.88 6.02 0.72
CA TRP A 145 -1.65 7.21 1.53
C TRP A 145 -0.17 7.47 1.66
N LEU A 146 0.29 8.70 1.58
CA LEU A 146 1.66 9.10 1.88
C LEU A 146 1.66 9.87 3.20
N VAL A 147 2.37 9.36 4.19
CA VAL A 147 2.38 9.87 5.57
C VAL A 147 3.80 10.28 5.94
N SER A 148 3.97 11.49 6.45
CA SER A 148 5.24 11.97 7.01
C SER A 148 5.69 11.11 8.19
N ARG A 149 6.99 10.85 8.27
CA ARG A 149 7.57 10.12 9.39
C ARG A 149 7.20 10.71 10.76
N ALA A 150 7.04 12.03 10.85
CA ALA A 150 6.68 12.70 12.08
C ALA A 150 5.34 12.22 12.68
N LEU A 151 4.42 11.75 11.84
CA LEU A 151 3.10 11.27 12.27
C LEU A 151 3.04 9.75 12.52
N LEU A 152 4.08 8.98 12.20
CA LEU A 152 4.04 7.52 12.39
C LEU A 152 3.87 7.12 13.85
N GLY A 153 4.39 7.91 14.79
CA GLY A 153 4.19 7.68 16.23
C GLY A 153 2.71 7.73 16.63
N SER A 154 1.95 8.72 16.15
CA SER A 154 0.51 8.83 16.41
C SER A 154 -0.28 7.71 15.73
N LEU A 155 0.13 7.32 14.53
CA LEU A 155 -0.48 6.21 13.79
C LEU A 155 -0.27 4.86 14.50
N LEU A 156 0.92 4.62 15.04
CA LEU A 156 1.23 3.43 15.84
C LEU A 156 0.45 3.40 17.16
N ALA A 157 0.18 4.58 17.75
CA ALA A 157 -0.49 4.75 19.03
C ALA A 157 -2.02 4.71 18.94
N VAL A 158 -2.61 4.49 17.76
CA VAL A 158 -4.08 4.38 17.59
C VAL A 158 -4.64 3.32 18.55
N PRO A 159 -5.59 3.65 19.43
CA PRO A 159 -6.10 2.71 20.44
C PRO A 159 -6.84 1.52 19.82
N ALA A 160 -6.92 0.42 20.56
CA ALA A 160 -7.79 -0.71 20.19
C ALA A 160 -9.26 -0.23 20.01
N GLY A 161 -9.92 -0.75 18.98
CA GLY A 161 -11.28 -0.36 18.60
C GLY A 161 -11.39 0.91 17.73
N LYS A 162 -10.29 1.62 17.49
CA LYS A 162 -10.21 2.67 16.47
C LYS A 162 -9.56 2.14 15.19
N THR A 163 -9.99 2.71 14.07
CA THR A 163 -9.51 2.34 12.72
C THR A 163 -8.52 3.36 12.18
N MET A 164 -7.83 3.01 11.09
CA MET A 164 -7.01 3.96 10.33
C MET A 164 -7.84 5.14 9.80
N ARG A 165 -9.13 4.92 9.51
CA ARG A 165 -10.06 6.00 9.10
C ARG A 165 -10.32 6.99 10.23
N ASP A 166 -10.45 6.52 11.46
CA ASP A 166 -10.62 7.39 12.63
C ASP A 166 -9.39 8.26 12.84
N TRP A 167 -8.19 7.67 12.72
CA TRP A 167 -6.95 8.42 12.77
C TRP A 167 -6.88 9.51 11.69
N LEU A 168 -7.25 9.21 10.45
CA LEU A 168 -7.30 10.22 9.38
C LEU A 168 -8.31 11.34 9.67
N ASN A 169 -9.42 11.04 10.30
CA ASN A 169 -10.40 12.06 10.65
C ASN A 169 -9.87 12.99 11.76
N GLU A 170 -9.11 12.46 12.72
CA GLU A 170 -8.45 13.24 13.76
C GLU A 170 -7.36 14.17 13.18
N HIS A 171 -6.73 13.78 12.05
CA HIS A 171 -5.69 14.54 11.36
C HIS A 171 -6.21 15.27 10.10
N ALA A 172 -7.51 15.52 10.00
CA ALA A 172 -8.12 16.06 8.77
C ALA A 172 -7.51 17.40 8.29
N ALA A 173 -7.09 18.24 9.23
CA ALA A 173 -6.43 19.53 8.93
C ALA A 173 -5.01 19.39 8.34
N GLU A 174 -4.39 18.22 8.49
CA GLU A 174 -3.04 17.91 8.02
C GLU A 174 -3.02 17.20 6.66
N ILE A 175 -4.21 16.99 6.04
CA ILE A 175 -4.34 16.26 4.80
C ILE A 175 -4.36 17.23 3.61
N THR A 176 -3.48 16.98 2.63
CA THR A 176 -3.64 17.52 1.28
C THR A 176 -4.20 16.43 0.37
N TYR A 177 -5.25 16.76 -0.37
CA TYR A 177 -5.87 15.83 -1.32
C TYR A 177 -5.31 16.05 -2.73
N LEU A 178 -4.78 14.97 -3.32
CA LEU A 178 -4.43 14.92 -4.73
C LEU A 178 -5.67 14.50 -5.52
N LYS A 179 -6.10 15.30 -6.48
CA LYS A 179 -7.18 14.89 -7.40
C LYS A 179 -6.64 13.79 -8.34
N ALA A 180 -7.24 12.62 -8.27
CA ALA A 180 -6.88 11.46 -9.07
C ALA A 180 -8.09 10.93 -9.87
N ASP A 181 -7.88 9.92 -10.68
CA ASP A 181 -8.93 9.18 -11.37
C ASP A 181 -9.55 8.10 -10.46
N ARG A 182 -10.49 7.32 -11.00
CA ARG A 182 -11.23 6.30 -10.26
C ARG A 182 -10.33 5.16 -9.73
N SER A 183 -9.17 4.92 -10.35
CA SER A 183 -8.27 3.79 -10.01
C SER A 183 -7.90 3.75 -8.53
N VAL A 184 -7.79 4.91 -7.88
CA VAL A 184 -7.43 5.02 -6.46
C VAL A 184 -8.51 4.51 -5.49
N LEU A 185 -9.71 4.20 -6.00
CA LEU A 185 -10.85 3.66 -5.24
C LEU A 185 -11.18 2.20 -5.61
N MET A 186 -10.40 1.61 -6.52
CA MET A 186 -10.73 0.29 -7.09
C MET A 186 -9.95 -0.80 -6.37
N ASP A 187 -10.67 -1.70 -5.70
CA ASP A 187 -10.13 -2.90 -5.08
C ASP A 187 -10.57 -4.12 -5.90
N LEU A 188 -9.71 -5.11 -6.06
CA LEU A 188 -10.06 -6.37 -6.73
C LEU A 188 -10.79 -7.30 -5.75
N ASP A 189 -12.06 -7.05 -5.46
CA ASP A 189 -12.82 -7.79 -4.45
C ASP A 189 -13.51 -9.04 -4.98
N THR A 190 -13.85 -9.07 -6.27
CA THR A 190 -14.59 -10.16 -6.91
C THR A 190 -13.89 -10.64 -8.19
N PRO A 191 -14.18 -11.88 -8.68
CA PRO A 191 -13.71 -12.34 -9.99
C PRO A 191 -14.13 -11.42 -11.13
N GLN A 192 -15.28 -10.76 -11.01
CA GLN A 192 -15.77 -9.79 -12.00
C GLN A 192 -14.88 -8.55 -12.06
N ASP A 193 -14.46 -8.00 -10.91
CA ASP A 193 -13.54 -6.87 -10.86
C ASP A 193 -12.20 -7.23 -11.52
N TYR A 194 -11.66 -8.41 -11.19
CA TYR A 194 -10.43 -8.90 -11.78
C TYR A 194 -10.52 -9.04 -13.32
N ASN A 195 -11.61 -9.63 -13.84
CA ASN A 195 -11.78 -9.84 -15.28
C ASN A 195 -12.02 -8.53 -16.03
N ALA A 196 -12.76 -7.58 -15.45
CA ALA A 196 -13.06 -6.30 -16.10
C ALA A 196 -11.81 -5.45 -16.31
N ASP A 197 -10.87 -5.49 -15.37
CA ASP A 197 -9.69 -4.63 -15.37
C ASP A 197 -8.44 -5.28 -16.00
N ASN A 198 -8.41 -6.62 -16.09
CA ASN A 198 -7.29 -7.35 -16.70
C ASN A 198 -7.42 -7.46 -18.23
N LEU A 199 -8.56 -7.09 -18.81
CA LEU A 199 -8.85 -7.12 -20.24
C LEU A 199 -8.80 -5.73 -20.90
N ALA A 200 -8.56 -4.67 -20.15
CA ALA A 200 -8.45 -3.30 -20.62
C ALA A 200 -6.98 -2.87 -20.75
#